data_2b7f2a7accb709d01ec7cabf2df1273a
#
_entry.id   2b7f2a7accb709d01ec7cabf2df1273a
#
_cell.length_a   1.000
_cell.length_b   1.000
_cell.length_c   1.000
_cell.angle_alpha   90.00
_cell.angle_beta   90.00
_cell.angle_gamma   90.00
#
_symmetry.space_group_name_H-M   'P 1'
#
loop_
_entity.id
_entity.type
_entity.pdbx_description
1 polymer ?
#
loop_
_entity_poly.entity_id
_entity_poly.type
_entity_poly.pdbx_seq_one_letter_code
_entity_poly.pdbx_strand_id
1 'polypeptide(L)'
;MKIAVVTGCLGFFGVNLTKRLLNEGWKVYGVDKESYVSHKPMVHPNFTFKKAKIENLTFLPECDVVFNLAAESHVDNGNRDCKEFVDSNVHGVRNLLELLNSRILTSVDKPLFIQFSTDEVYGD
;
A
#
# COMPACT_ATOMS: atom_id res chain seq x y z
N MET A 1 13.27 16.01 -1.15
CA MET A 1 11.88 15.65 -0.76
C MET A 1 11.79 14.15 -0.65
N LYS A 2 11.26 13.67 0.46
CA LYS A 2 11.05 12.23 0.65
C LYS A 2 9.79 11.78 -0.07
N ILE A 3 9.83 10.56 -0.60
CA ILE A 3 8.74 10.00 -1.39
C ILE A 3 8.29 8.70 -0.72
N ALA A 4 6.99 8.59 -0.47
CA ALA A 4 6.38 7.39 0.09
C ALA A 4 5.37 6.80 -0.89
N VAL A 5 5.33 5.48 -0.97
CA VAL A 5 4.23 4.74 -1.58
C VAL A 5 3.34 4.25 -0.45
N VAL A 6 2.04 4.52 -0.52
CA VAL A 6 1.07 4.06 0.48
C VAL A 6 0.02 3.22 -0.24
N THR A 7 0.04 1.92 -0.03
CA THR A 7 -1.02 1.05 -0.54
C THR A 7 -2.15 1.02 0.48
N GLY A 8 -3.38 0.83 0.00
CA GLY A 8 -4.54 0.95 0.87
C GLY A 8 -4.77 2.39 1.34
N CYS A 9 -4.39 3.36 0.51
CA CYS A 9 -4.36 4.77 0.90
C CYS A 9 -5.75 5.36 1.16
N LEU A 10 -6.82 4.72 0.71
CA LEU A 10 -8.20 5.17 0.92
C LEU A 10 -8.86 4.48 2.12
N GLY A 11 -8.18 3.56 2.78
CA GLY A 11 -8.66 2.95 4.02
C GLY A 11 -8.46 3.89 5.20
N PHE A 12 -8.98 3.50 6.37
CA PHE A 12 -8.92 4.35 7.57
C PHE A 12 -7.49 4.75 7.93
N PHE A 13 -6.60 3.77 8.06
CA PHE A 13 -5.20 4.06 8.40
C PHE A 13 -4.48 4.74 7.25
N GLY A 14 -4.78 4.32 6.01
CA GLY A 14 -4.14 4.88 4.82
C GLY A 14 -4.42 6.37 4.62
N VAL A 15 -5.66 6.78 4.82
CA VAL A 15 -6.04 8.21 4.72
C VAL A 15 -5.30 9.03 5.77
N ASN A 16 -5.27 8.56 7.01
CA ASN A 16 -4.63 9.29 8.10
C ASN A 16 -3.12 9.36 7.92
N LEU A 17 -2.48 8.26 7.51
CA LEU A 17 -1.06 8.24 7.23
C LEU A 17 -0.70 9.17 6.07
N THR A 18 -1.49 9.14 5.00
CA THR A 18 -1.26 10.00 3.84
C THR A 18 -1.33 11.46 4.22
N LYS A 19 -2.35 11.87 4.99
CA LYS A 19 -2.46 13.24 5.48
C LYS A 19 -1.24 13.66 6.29
N ARG A 20 -0.78 12.79 7.18
CA ARG A 20 0.39 13.08 8.02
C ARG A 20 1.65 13.27 7.17
N LEU A 21 1.88 12.38 6.22
CA LEU A 21 3.03 12.47 5.34
C LEU A 21 3.01 13.75 4.51
N LEU A 22 1.85 14.08 3.94
CA LEU A 22 1.71 15.32 3.15
C LEU A 22 1.94 16.56 4.02
N ASN A 23 1.45 16.57 5.25
CA ASN A 23 1.67 17.68 6.19
C ASN A 23 3.15 17.84 6.55
N GLU A 24 3.91 16.77 6.53
CA GLU A 24 5.35 16.79 6.82
C GLU A 24 6.21 17.05 5.59
N GLY A 25 5.58 17.35 4.46
CA GLY A 25 6.29 17.72 3.23
C GLY A 25 6.69 16.56 2.35
N TRP A 26 6.17 15.37 2.58
CA TRP A 26 6.43 14.22 1.73
C TRP A 26 5.63 14.29 0.43
N LYS A 27 6.18 13.68 -0.60
CA LYS A 27 5.41 13.33 -1.80
C LYS A 27 4.86 11.91 -1.61
N VAL A 28 3.58 11.70 -1.89
CA VAL A 28 2.92 10.42 -1.66
C VAL A 28 2.33 9.89 -2.97
N TYR A 29 2.67 8.65 -3.28
CA TYR A 29 2.04 7.87 -4.35
C TYR A 29 1.11 6.85 -3.70
N GLY A 30 -0.18 7.10 -3.80
CA GLY A 30 -1.19 6.26 -3.16
C GLY A 30 -1.77 5.24 -4.12
N VAL A 31 -1.95 4.03 -3.65
CA VAL A 31 -2.53 2.92 -4.41
C VAL A 31 -3.70 2.36 -3.65
N ASP A 32 -4.84 2.20 -4.31
CA ASP A 32 -6.02 1.57 -3.73
C ASP A 32 -6.93 1.05 -4.82
N LYS A 33 -7.67 0.00 -4.50
CA LYS A 33 -8.64 -0.59 -5.43
C LYS A 33 -10.01 0.09 -5.38
N GLU A 34 -10.21 1.06 -4.47
CA GLU A 34 -11.48 1.75 -4.26
C GLU A 34 -12.64 0.80 -3.96
N SER A 35 -12.56 0.08 -2.84
CA SER A 35 -13.68 -0.74 -2.39
C SER A 35 -14.78 0.14 -1.79
N TYR A 36 -15.95 -0.47 -1.56
CA TYR A 36 -17.10 0.27 -1.01
C TYR A 36 -16.85 0.86 0.38
N VAL A 37 -15.86 0.36 1.10
CA VAL A 37 -15.50 0.88 2.44
C VAL A 37 -14.42 1.96 2.39
N SER A 38 -13.89 2.27 1.20
CA SER A 38 -12.80 3.23 1.07
C SER A 38 -13.31 4.66 1.07
N HIS A 39 -12.41 5.58 1.40
CA HIS A 39 -12.64 7.00 1.27
C HIS A 39 -12.37 7.45 -0.18
N LYS A 40 -12.79 8.66 -0.51
CA LYS A 40 -12.44 9.24 -1.82
C LYS A 40 -10.99 9.71 -1.81
N PRO A 41 -10.29 9.64 -2.97
CA PRO A 41 -8.95 10.18 -3.05
C PRO A 41 -8.93 11.68 -2.71
N MET A 42 -7.93 12.08 -1.95
CA MET A 42 -7.75 13.50 -1.65
C MET A 42 -7.08 14.22 -2.80
N VAL A 43 -7.24 15.54 -2.85
CA VAL A 43 -6.59 16.40 -3.84
C VAL A 43 -5.48 17.18 -3.14
N HIS A 44 -4.24 16.99 -3.57
CA HIS A 44 -3.08 17.66 -3.01
C HIS A 44 -1.96 17.69 -4.07
N PRO A 45 -1.19 18.78 -4.19
CA PRO A 45 -0.15 18.87 -5.24
C PRO A 45 0.92 17.79 -5.11
N ASN A 46 1.18 17.26 -3.92
CA ASN A 46 2.19 16.23 -3.69
C ASN A 46 1.59 14.83 -3.58
N PHE A 47 0.31 14.66 -3.89
CA PHE A 47 -0.35 13.35 -3.86
C PHE A 47 -0.72 12.91 -5.27
N THR A 48 -0.32 11.68 -5.62
CA THR A 48 -0.69 11.03 -6.87
C THR A 48 -1.45 9.76 -6.51
N PHE A 49 -2.60 9.54 -7.12
CA PHE A 49 -3.43 8.37 -6.87
C PHE A 49 -3.40 7.42 -8.04
N LYS A 50 -3.21 6.13 -7.74
CA LYS A 50 -3.32 5.03 -8.72
C LYS A 50 -4.39 4.06 -8.26
N LYS A 51 -5.46 3.92 -9.05
CA LYS A 51 -6.49 2.91 -8.80
C LYS A 51 -6.00 1.58 -9.35
N ALA A 52 -5.66 0.67 -8.46
CA ALA A 52 -5.20 -0.67 -8.84
C ALA A 52 -5.21 -1.59 -7.63
N LYS A 53 -5.32 -2.88 -7.90
CA LYS A 53 -5.06 -3.90 -6.89
C LYS A 53 -3.55 -4.12 -6.82
N ILE A 54 -3.02 -4.29 -5.60
CA ILE A 54 -1.55 -4.42 -5.44
C ILE A 54 -1.00 -5.65 -6.17
N GLU A 55 -1.78 -6.73 -6.26
CA GLU A 55 -1.35 -7.93 -6.99
C GLU A 55 -1.23 -7.71 -8.50
N ASN A 56 -1.84 -6.64 -9.02
CA ASN A 56 -1.84 -6.32 -10.45
C ASN A 56 -0.94 -5.13 -10.80
N LEU A 57 -0.24 -4.55 -9.83
CA LEU A 57 0.67 -3.45 -10.11
C LEU A 57 1.84 -3.92 -10.98
N THR A 58 2.20 -3.10 -11.96
CA THR A 58 3.32 -3.36 -12.85
C THR A 58 4.46 -2.37 -12.65
N PHE A 59 4.26 -1.34 -11.82
CA PHE A 59 5.21 -0.26 -11.64
C PHE A 59 5.11 0.32 -10.25
N LEU A 60 6.27 0.65 -9.66
CA LEU A 60 6.36 1.51 -8.48
C LEU A 60 7.30 2.68 -8.81
N PRO A 61 6.95 3.91 -8.40
CA PRO A 61 7.85 5.03 -8.59
C PRO A 61 9.08 4.89 -7.70
N GLU A 62 10.13 5.62 -8.02
CA GLU A 62 11.25 5.76 -7.10
C GLU A 62 10.74 6.32 -5.78
N CYS A 63 11.13 5.69 -4.66
CA CYS A 63 10.60 6.05 -3.35
C CYS A 63 11.59 5.71 -2.26
N ASP A 64 11.40 6.36 -1.10
CA ASP A 64 12.19 6.10 0.10
C ASP A 64 11.56 5.01 0.97
N VAL A 65 10.24 4.96 1.00
CA VAL A 65 9.49 4.04 1.85
C VAL A 65 8.24 3.55 1.13
N VAL A 66 7.93 2.26 1.30
CA VAL A 66 6.63 1.69 0.92
C VAL A 66 5.91 1.27 2.20
N PHE A 67 4.75 1.89 2.44
CA PHE A 67 3.85 1.50 3.52
C PHE A 67 2.76 0.61 2.92
N ASN A 68 2.80 -0.66 3.24
CA ASN A 68 1.80 -1.59 2.70
C ASN A 68 0.67 -1.81 3.70
N LEU A 69 -0.43 -1.09 3.48
CA LEU A 69 -1.66 -1.19 4.25
C LEU A 69 -2.77 -1.89 3.46
N ALA A 70 -2.53 -2.18 2.19
CA ALA A 70 -3.52 -2.84 1.34
C ALA A 70 -3.63 -4.30 1.72
N ALA A 71 -4.65 -4.62 2.47
CA ALA A 71 -4.96 -5.98 2.86
C ALA A 71 -6.45 -6.12 3.07
N GLU A 72 -6.98 -7.32 2.90
CA GLU A 72 -8.36 -7.60 3.24
C GLU A 72 -8.44 -7.76 4.75
N SER A 73 -9.08 -6.81 5.43
CA SER A 73 -9.13 -6.78 6.88
C SER A 73 -10.47 -7.25 7.46
N HIS A 74 -11.46 -7.46 6.62
CA HIS A 74 -12.77 -7.91 7.07
C HIS A 74 -12.83 -9.43 7.05
N VAL A 75 -12.71 -10.04 8.22
CA VAL A 75 -12.65 -11.51 8.38
C VAL A 75 -13.87 -12.20 7.74
N ASP A 76 -15.05 -11.62 7.90
CA ASP A 76 -16.26 -12.18 7.31
C ASP A 76 -16.19 -12.19 5.78
N ASN A 77 -15.65 -11.14 5.19
CA ASN A 77 -15.45 -11.09 3.74
C ASN A 77 -14.37 -12.10 3.31
N GLY A 78 -13.31 -12.24 4.08
CA GLY A 78 -12.27 -13.24 3.82
C GLY A 78 -12.83 -14.65 3.86
N ASN A 79 -13.74 -14.94 4.78
CA ASN A 79 -14.38 -16.25 4.89
C ASN A 79 -15.31 -16.54 3.70
N ARG A 80 -15.91 -15.51 3.11
CA ARG A 80 -16.78 -15.66 1.94
C ARG A 80 -16.00 -15.80 0.65
N ASP A 81 -14.92 -15.05 0.51
CA ASP A 81 -14.09 -15.03 -0.69
C ASP A 81 -12.62 -15.17 -0.32
N CYS A 82 -12.24 -16.40 -0.08
CA CYS A 82 -10.87 -16.76 0.26
C CYS A 82 -9.89 -16.35 -0.84
N LYS A 83 -10.30 -16.43 -2.10
CA LYS A 83 -9.45 -16.06 -3.24
C LYS A 83 -9.03 -14.60 -3.18
N GLU A 84 -9.99 -13.69 -2.96
CA GLU A 84 -9.68 -12.27 -2.88
C GLU A 84 -8.78 -11.96 -1.69
N PHE A 85 -9.04 -12.62 -0.55
CA PHE A 85 -8.22 -12.49 0.64
C PHE A 85 -6.77 -12.91 0.38
N VAL A 86 -6.57 -14.06 -0.27
CA VAL A 86 -5.25 -14.57 -0.61
C VAL A 86 -4.57 -13.67 -1.64
N ASP A 87 -5.30 -13.22 -2.66
CA ASP A 87 -4.75 -12.34 -3.68
C ASP A 87 -4.20 -11.05 -3.06
N SER A 88 -4.94 -10.41 -2.16
CA SER A 88 -4.48 -9.18 -1.51
C SER A 88 -3.35 -9.44 -0.51
N ASN A 89 -3.51 -10.44 0.35
CA ASN A 89 -2.63 -10.60 1.51
C ASN A 89 -1.38 -11.42 1.22
N VAL A 90 -1.37 -12.22 0.18
CA VAL A 90 -0.20 -13.03 -0.19
C VAL A 90 0.38 -12.58 -1.52
N HIS A 91 -0.40 -12.65 -2.59
CA HIS A 91 0.11 -12.34 -3.93
C HIS A 91 0.42 -10.85 -4.09
N GLY A 92 -0.37 -9.98 -3.45
CA GLY A 92 -0.12 -8.54 -3.48
C GLY A 92 1.20 -8.17 -2.83
N VAL A 93 1.48 -8.72 -1.65
CA VAL A 93 2.75 -8.47 -0.95
C VAL A 93 3.93 -8.98 -1.78
N ARG A 94 3.81 -10.19 -2.33
CA ARG A 94 4.83 -10.76 -3.21
C ARG A 94 5.12 -9.86 -4.40
N ASN A 95 4.06 -9.36 -5.05
CA ASN A 95 4.22 -8.48 -6.20
C ASN A 95 4.95 -7.19 -5.84
N LEU A 96 4.61 -6.57 -4.72
CA LEU A 96 5.29 -5.36 -4.25
C LEU A 96 6.76 -5.62 -3.99
N LEU A 97 7.08 -6.73 -3.34
CA LEU A 97 8.48 -7.08 -3.04
C LEU A 97 9.26 -7.37 -4.32
N GLU A 98 8.66 -8.01 -5.30
CA GLU A 98 9.31 -8.24 -6.60
C GLU A 98 9.58 -6.95 -7.35
N LEU A 99 8.63 -6.01 -7.33
CA LEU A 99 8.82 -4.69 -7.93
C LEU A 99 9.96 -3.91 -7.25
N LEU A 100 10.05 -4.00 -5.93
CA LEU A 100 11.13 -3.36 -5.18
C LEU A 100 12.48 -4.01 -5.47
N ASN A 101 12.53 -5.34 -5.57
CA ASN A 101 13.76 -6.05 -5.92
C ASN A 101 14.30 -5.62 -7.28
N SER A 102 13.43 -5.43 -8.25
CA SER A 102 13.84 -4.94 -9.56
C SER A 102 14.52 -3.58 -9.46
N ARG A 103 14.05 -2.72 -8.57
CA ARG A 103 14.63 -1.40 -8.34
C ARG A 103 15.96 -1.47 -7.62
N ILE A 104 16.08 -2.35 -6.62
CA ILE A 104 17.31 -2.51 -5.85
C ILE A 104 18.48 -2.86 -6.77
N LEU A 105 18.24 -3.61 -7.84
CA LEU A 105 19.28 -3.97 -8.81
C LEU A 105 19.78 -2.77 -9.63
N THR A 106 19.00 -1.70 -9.70
CA THR A 106 19.32 -0.51 -10.52
C THR A 106 19.51 0.77 -9.71
N SER A 107 19.28 0.72 -8.40
CA SER A 107 19.37 1.89 -7.51
C SER A 107 20.42 1.69 -6.45
N VAL A 108 21.10 2.78 -6.07
CA VAL A 108 22.09 2.78 -5.00
C VAL A 108 21.40 2.70 -3.64
N ASP A 109 20.24 3.34 -3.50
CA ASP A 109 19.50 3.40 -2.23
C ASP A 109 18.36 2.38 -2.22
N LYS A 110 18.30 1.61 -1.13
CA LYS A 110 17.25 0.61 -0.94
C LYS A 110 16.05 1.25 -0.25
N PRO A 111 14.85 1.19 -0.85
CA PRO A 111 13.66 1.67 -0.16
C PRO A 111 13.33 0.79 1.05
N LEU A 112 12.80 1.41 2.09
CA LEU A 112 12.31 0.70 3.27
C LEU A 112 10.90 0.18 2.97
N PHE A 113 10.65 -1.07 3.27
CA PHE A 113 9.32 -1.68 3.15
C PHE A 113 8.75 -1.90 4.54
N ILE A 114 7.57 -1.30 4.81
CA ILE A 114 6.88 -1.44 6.08
C ILE A 114 5.55 -2.15 5.83
N GLN A 115 5.43 -3.35 6.39
CA GLN A 115 4.21 -4.15 6.31
C GLN A 115 3.37 -3.91 7.56
N PHE A 116 2.13 -3.45 7.38
CA PHE A 116 1.17 -3.38 8.46
C PHE A 116 0.56 -4.76 8.65
N SER A 117 0.72 -5.29 9.84
CA SER A 117 0.24 -6.62 10.20
C SER A 117 -0.69 -6.52 11.41
N THR A 118 -1.38 -7.60 11.71
CA THR A 118 -2.27 -7.66 12.87
C THR A 118 -1.62 -8.42 14.01
N ASP A 119 -2.14 -8.23 15.22
CA ASP A 119 -1.69 -8.96 16.40
C ASP A 119 -2.01 -10.47 16.33
N GLU A 120 -2.89 -10.87 15.45
CA GLU A 120 -3.20 -12.28 15.21
C GLU A 120 -2.01 -13.09 14.72
N VAL A 121 -0.99 -12.42 14.17
CA VAL A 121 0.27 -13.07 13.76
C VAL A 121 0.93 -13.79 14.94
N TYR A 122 0.77 -13.28 16.14
CA TYR A 122 1.38 -13.84 17.35
C TYR A 122 0.50 -14.89 18.05
N GLY A 123 -0.70 -15.11 17.54
CA GLY A 123 -1.64 -16.03 18.14
C GLY A 123 -2.35 -15.44 19.35
N ASP A 124 -3.02 -16.29 20.08
CA ASP A 124 -3.75 -15.88 21.29
C ASP A 124 -2.84 -15.75 22.50
#